data_801eb43f0a4c720168a8fcbda22ddbfc
#
_entry.id   801eb43f0a4c720168a8fcbda22ddbfc
#
_cell.length_a   1.000
_cell.length_b   1.000
_cell.length_c   1.000
_cell.angle_alpha   90.00
_cell.angle_beta   90.00
_cell.angle_gamma   90.00
#
_symmetry.space_group_name_H-M   'P 1'
#
loop_
_entity.id
_entity.type
_entity.pdbx_description
1 polymer ?
#
loop_
_entity_poly.entity_id
_entity_poly.type
_entity_poly.pdbx_seq_one_letter_code
_entity_poly.pdbx_strand_id
1 'polypeptide(L)' 'VVQAYILIQTEVGRARDVAGLIADLAGVVRVDAVTGPYDVVVLTEANTVDELGKLIVSKVQMVPGITRTLTCSVVRL' A
#
# COMPACT_ATOMS: atom_id res chain seq x y z
N VAL A 1 15.97 -2.42 8.06
CA VAL A 1 14.86 -2.35 7.08
C VAL A 1 14.15 -1.01 7.21
N VAL A 2 13.52 -0.59 6.14
CA VAL A 2 12.66 0.60 6.12
C VAL A 2 11.21 0.17 5.91
N GLN A 3 10.29 0.90 6.52
CA GLN A 3 8.86 0.59 6.46
C GLN A 3 8.08 1.84 6.07
N ALA A 4 6.94 1.63 5.42
CA ALA A 4 5.99 2.68 5.13
C ALA A 4 4.57 2.15 5.18
N TYR A 5 3.65 3.02 5.62
CA TYR A 5 2.23 2.79 5.45
C TYR A 5 1.77 3.44 4.17
N ILE A 6 0.97 2.74 3.40
CA ILE A 6 0.35 3.28 2.21
C ILE A 6 -1.15 3.33 2.44
N LEU A 7 -1.71 4.53 2.35
CA LEU A 7 -3.14 4.76 2.50
C LEU A 7 -3.74 4.82 1.11
N ILE A 8 -4.73 3.98 0.83
CA ILE A 8 -5.22 3.76 -0.52
C ILE A 8 -6.71 4.05 -0.60
N GLN A 9 -7.10 4.88 -1.56
CA GLN A 9 -8.49 5.05 -1.96
C GLN A 9 -8.73 4.18 -3.19
N THR A 10 -9.89 3.53 -3.24
CA THR A 10 -10.28 2.67 -4.34
C THR A 10 -11.57 3.16 -4.97
N GLU A 11 -11.82 2.70 -6.19
CA GLU A 11 -13.14 2.86 -6.80
C GLU A 11 -14.19 2.16 -5.93
N VAL A 12 -15.42 2.65 -5.99
CA VAL A 12 -16.52 2.11 -5.21
C VAL A 12 -16.67 0.61 -5.47
N GLY A 13 -16.71 -0.18 -4.39
CA GLY A 13 -16.87 -1.62 -4.46
C GLY A 13 -15.59 -2.41 -4.79
N ARG A 14 -14.44 -1.74 -4.92
CA ARG A 14 -13.20 -2.39 -5.34
C ARG A 14 -12.20 -2.65 -4.20
N ALA A 15 -12.53 -2.24 -2.96
CA ALA A 15 -11.58 -2.34 -1.85
C ALA A 15 -11.12 -3.79 -1.60
N ARG A 16 -12.03 -4.75 -1.65
CA ARG A 16 -11.71 -6.18 -1.44
C ARG A 16 -10.74 -6.69 -2.50
N ASP A 17 -11.01 -6.39 -3.77
CA ASP A 17 -10.18 -6.85 -4.89
C ASP A 17 -8.79 -6.22 -4.81
N VAL A 18 -8.73 -4.91 -4.53
CA VAL A 18 -7.47 -4.18 -4.39
C VAL A 18 -6.65 -4.76 -3.23
N ALA A 19 -7.28 -4.96 -2.08
CA ALA A 19 -6.60 -5.53 -0.90
C ALA A 19 -6.01 -6.92 -1.21
N GLY A 20 -6.77 -7.76 -1.90
CA GLY A 20 -6.32 -9.09 -2.28
C GLY A 20 -5.11 -9.07 -3.22
N LEU A 21 -5.14 -8.19 -4.22
CA LEU A 21 -4.02 -8.08 -5.17
C LEU A 21 -2.77 -7.54 -4.49
N ILE A 22 -2.92 -6.56 -3.59
CA ILE A 22 -1.78 -5.98 -2.87
C ILE A 22 -1.17 -6.98 -1.91
N ALA A 23 -1.98 -7.80 -1.24
CA ALA A 23 -1.50 -8.78 -0.27
C ALA A 23 -0.52 -9.79 -0.89
N ASP A 24 -0.61 -10.02 -2.20
CA ASP A 24 0.27 -10.96 -2.90
C ASP A 24 1.61 -10.35 -3.32
N LEU A 25 1.80 -9.05 -3.14
CA LEU A 25 3.04 -8.39 -3.56
C LEU A 25 4.16 -8.63 -2.56
N ALA A 26 5.37 -8.90 -3.08
CA ALA A 26 6.56 -8.99 -2.24
C ALA A 26 6.82 -7.64 -1.56
N GLY A 27 7.19 -7.66 -0.29
CA GLY A 27 7.42 -6.45 0.49
C GLY A 27 6.19 -5.93 1.23
N VAL A 28 5.03 -6.53 1.01
CA VAL A 28 3.82 -6.21 1.76
C VAL A 28 3.78 -7.07 3.03
N VAL A 29 3.73 -6.43 4.18
CA VAL A 29 3.70 -7.08 5.48
C VAL A 29 2.26 -7.35 5.92
N ARG A 30 1.39 -6.36 5.75
CA ARG A 30 0.00 -6.47 6.18
C ARG A 30 -0.89 -5.55 5.35
N VAL A 31 -2.10 -6.00 5.09
CA VAL A 31 -3.13 -5.24 4.39
C VAL A 31 -4.40 -5.28 5.22
N ASP A 32 -4.97 -4.12 5.49
CA ASP A 32 -6.24 -3.98 6.19
C ASP A 32 -7.21 -3.16 5.35
N ALA A 33 -8.42 -3.67 5.18
CA ALA A 33 -9.53 -2.87 4.68
C ALA A 33 -10.07 -2.05 5.85
N VAL A 34 -10.32 -0.78 5.64
CA VAL A 34 -10.72 0.15 6.70
C VAL A 34 -11.90 0.98 6.28
N THR A 35 -12.52 1.65 7.23
CA THR A 35 -13.54 2.66 6.97
C THR A 35 -12.95 4.03 7.30
N GLY A 36 -13.39 5.07 6.58
CA GLY A 36 -12.92 6.42 6.79
C GLY A 36 -12.51 7.06 5.47
N PRO A 37 -11.58 8.02 5.49
CA PRO A 37 -11.18 8.73 4.27
C PRO A 37 -10.40 7.85 3.28
N TYR A 38 -9.90 6.70 3.72
CA TYR A 38 -9.23 5.73 2.87
C TYR A 38 -9.91 4.37 3.00
N ASP A 39 -9.70 3.50 2.01
CA ASP A 39 -10.37 2.21 1.94
C ASP A 39 -9.47 1.05 2.34
N VAL A 40 -8.17 1.18 2.11
CA VAL A 40 -7.18 0.15 2.40
C VAL A 40 -5.94 0.78 2.99
N VAL A 41 -5.38 0.16 4.01
CA VAL A 41 -4.10 0.55 4.62
C VAL A 41 -3.13 -0.61 4.49
N VAL A 42 -1.93 -0.32 3.99
CA VAL A 42 -0.91 -1.33 3.71
C VAL A 42 0.35 -1.00 4.50
N LEU A 43 0.89 -1.98 5.20
CA LEU A 43 2.24 -1.86 5.78
C LEU A 43 3.21 -2.55 4.84
N THR A 44 4.21 -1.81 4.38
CA THR A 44 5.25 -2.30 3.48
C THR A 44 6.61 -2.24 4.15
N GLU A 45 7.53 -3.07 3.64
CA GLU A 45 8.87 -3.18 4.18
C GLU A 45 9.86 -3.47 3.04
N ALA A 46 11.03 -2.85 3.10
CA ALA A 46 12.11 -3.08 2.15
C ALA A 46 13.45 -2.86 2.83
N ASN A 47 14.54 -3.29 2.18
CA ASN A 47 15.88 -3.13 2.75
C ASN A 47 16.35 -1.68 2.64
N THR A 48 15.96 -0.99 1.59
CA THR A 48 16.37 0.40 1.34
C THR A 48 15.18 1.25 0.93
N VAL A 49 15.34 2.56 1.04
CA VAL A 49 14.35 3.54 0.58
C VAL A 49 14.10 3.40 -0.93
N ASP A 50 15.14 3.13 -1.70
CA ASP A 50 15.01 2.95 -3.15
C ASP A 50 14.15 1.72 -3.49
N GLU A 51 14.37 0.61 -2.80
CA GLU A 51 13.55 -0.59 -2.99
C GLU A 51 12.11 -0.34 -2.60
N LEU A 52 11.88 0.39 -1.52
CA LEU A 52 10.55 0.75 -1.08
C LEU A 52 9.84 1.60 -2.14
N GLY A 53 10.53 2.59 -2.69
CA GLY A 53 10.01 3.43 -3.76
C GLY A 53 9.64 2.62 -5.01
N LYS A 54 10.47 1.67 -5.39
CA LYS A 54 10.19 0.79 -6.54
C LYS A 54 8.96 -0.07 -6.29
N LEU A 55 8.81 -0.62 -5.08
CA LEU A 55 7.62 -1.37 -4.72
C LEU A 55 6.36 -0.54 -4.90
N ILE A 56 6.36 0.69 -4.38
CA ILE A 56 5.20 1.57 -4.46
C ILE A 56 4.88 1.92 -5.91
N VAL A 57 5.86 2.41 -6.66
CA VAL A 57 5.65 2.92 -8.02
C VAL A 57 5.37 1.79 -9.01
N SER A 58 6.15 0.70 -8.94
CA SER A 58 6.10 -0.36 -9.95
C SER A 58 5.08 -1.45 -9.66
N LYS A 59 4.60 -1.55 -8.43
CA LYS A 59 3.69 -2.63 -8.02
C LYS A 59 2.37 -2.09 -7.49
N VAL A 60 2.42 -1.32 -6.41
CA VAL A 60 1.20 -0.87 -5.74
C VAL A 60 0.37 0.03 -6.66
N GLN A 61 1.00 1.02 -7.27
CA GLN A 61 0.27 1.98 -8.13
C GLN A 61 -0.23 1.36 -9.44
N MET A 62 0.23 0.16 -9.77
CA MET A 62 -0.23 -0.55 -10.97
C MET A 62 -1.45 -1.44 -10.71
N VAL A 63 -1.89 -1.56 -9.48
CA VAL A 63 -3.06 -2.37 -9.14
C VAL A 63 -4.33 -1.68 -9.66
N PRO A 64 -5.15 -2.37 -10.46
CA PRO A 64 -6.39 -1.76 -10.97
C PRO A 64 -7.39 -1.51 -9.84
N GLY A 65 -8.13 -0.43 -9.94
CA GLY A 65 -9.15 -0.05 -8.96
C GLY A 65 -8.68 0.99 -7.95
N ILE A 66 -7.40 1.33 -7.94
CA ILE A 66 -6.86 2.37 -7.07
C ILE A 66 -7.10 3.74 -7.72
N THR A 67 -7.64 4.68 -6.93
CA THR A 67 -7.86 6.05 -7.38
C THR A 67 -6.83 7.01 -6.80
N ARG A 68 -6.30 6.72 -5.61
CA ARG A 68 -5.35 7.61 -4.95
C ARG A 68 -4.54 6.82 -3.92
N THR A 69 -3.26 7.17 -3.78
CA THR A 69 -2.40 6.63 -2.73
C THR A 69 -1.69 7.75 -1.99
N LEU A 70 -1.42 7.52 -0.71
CA LEU A 70 -0.65 8.40 0.13
C LEU A 70 0.32 7.56 0.93
N THR A 71 1.62 7.83 0.81
CA THR A 71 2.66 7.05 1.46
C THR A 71 3.17 7.80 2.69
N CYS A 72 3.22 7.09 3.82
CA CYS A 72 3.73 7.60 5.08
C CYS A 72 4.88 6.73 5.54
N SER A 73 6.11 7.24 5.45
CA SER A 73 7.28 6.51 5.90
C SER A 73 7.31 6.45 7.42
N VAL A 74 7.67 5.28 7.95
CA VAL A 74 7.80 5.10 9.40
C VAL A 74 9.07 5.80 9.88
N VAL A 75 8.94 6.61 10.92
CA VAL A 75 10.05 7.33 11.54
C VAL A 75 10.28 6.76 12.93
N ARG A 76 11.53 6.48 13.27
CA ARG A 76 11.91 6.03 14.62
C ARG A 76 12.29 7.24 15.46
N LEU A 77 11.49 7.53 16.47
CA LEU A 77 11.69 8.69 17.36
C LEU A 77 12.35 8.31 18.68
#